data_ce30a9f6fefbd12698b6390c98a08ce1
#
_entry.id   ce30a9f6fefbd12698b6390c98a08ce1
#
_cell.length_a   1.000
_cell.length_b   1.000
_cell.length_c   1.000
_cell.angle_alpha   90.00
_cell.angle_beta   90.00
_cell.angle_gamma   90.00
#
_symmetry.space_group_name_H-M   'P 1'
#
loop_
_entity.id
_entity.type
_entity.pdbx_description
1 polymer ?
#
loop_
_entity_poly.entity_id
_entity_poly.type
_entity_poly.pdbx_seq_one_letter_code
_entity_poly.pdbx_strand_id
1 'polypeptide(L)'
;MSEPFAYADGDVRCLGELRRPRGAGNGRAILVVHEADGIGGNVRRRCAMLAELGYVAAAADLHGDGRVLGDDEIGPAMARFRADPALLRRRVCAAFDALVSATGFAPTAVAAIGYCFGGLAVLELARANTPLAAVASFHGLLTTAAPATPAAIRARVLACTGALDPLVPPADIAAFQAEMMAAEADWHLAVYGRALHSFTNEAVDGLGDPRMAYDARADRASWATLLGFLDDSFA
;
A
#
# COMPACT_ATOMS: atom_id res chain seq x y z
N MET A 1 -2.77 3.07 21.57
CA MET A 1 -4.14 2.58 21.26
C MET A 1 -4.51 3.09 19.87
N SER A 2 -5.30 2.35 19.09
CA SER A 2 -5.84 2.82 17.82
C SER A 2 -7.12 3.63 18.05
N GLU A 3 -7.34 4.64 17.20
CA GLU A 3 -8.55 5.46 17.14
C GLU A 3 -9.33 5.11 15.87
N PRO A 4 -10.66 5.29 15.82
CA PRO A 4 -11.41 5.14 14.57
C PRO A 4 -10.91 6.12 13.51
N PHE A 5 -10.76 5.63 12.27
CA PHE A 5 -10.45 6.43 11.09
C PHE A 5 -11.57 6.29 10.08
N ALA A 6 -12.60 7.14 10.20
CA ALA A 6 -13.79 7.10 9.38
C ALA A 6 -13.70 8.08 8.22
N TYR A 7 -14.09 7.65 7.01
CA TYR A 7 -14.19 8.47 5.81
C TYR A 7 -15.24 7.87 4.85
N ALA A 8 -15.47 8.52 3.72
CA ALA A 8 -16.44 8.06 2.74
C ALA A 8 -15.91 8.21 1.30
N ASP A 9 -16.32 7.31 0.42
CA ASP A 9 -16.22 7.42 -1.04
C ASP A 9 -17.62 7.37 -1.63
N GLY A 10 -18.20 8.54 -1.90
CA GLY A 10 -19.63 8.66 -2.20
C GLY A 10 -20.49 8.12 -1.06
N ASP A 11 -21.36 7.18 -1.36
CA ASP A 11 -22.26 6.55 -0.38
C ASP A 11 -21.59 5.41 0.41
N VAL A 12 -20.35 5.07 0.12
CA VAL A 12 -19.66 4.00 0.83
C VAL A 12 -18.92 4.56 2.04
N ARG A 13 -19.38 4.18 3.22
CA ARG A 13 -18.70 4.48 4.48
C ARG A 13 -17.51 3.55 4.64
N CYS A 14 -16.36 4.09 4.97
CA CYS A 14 -15.12 3.36 5.23
C CYS A 14 -14.72 3.54 6.70
N LEU A 15 -14.32 2.45 7.35
CA LEU A 15 -13.97 2.41 8.77
C LEU A 15 -12.59 1.80 8.95
N GLY A 16 -11.58 2.64 8.93
CA GLY A 16 -10.20 2.31 9.20
C GLY A 16 -9.80 2.52 10.66
N GLU A 17 -8.50 2.47 10.89
CA GLU A 17 -7.89 2.66 12.21
C GLU A 17 -6.75 3.67 12.12
N LEU A 18 -6.71 4.66 13.02
CA LEU A 18 -5.62 5.62 13.14
C LEU A 18 -4.79 5.32 14.38
N ARG A 19 -3.48 5.41 14.24
CA ARG A 19 -2.53 5.26 15.33
C ARG A 19 -1.58 6.45 15.37
N ARG A 20 -1.54 7.14 16.52
CA ARG A 20 -0.62 8.25 16.75
C ARG A 20 0.64 7.79 17.47
N PRO A 21 1.78 8.46 17.26
CA PRO A 21 2.99 8.20 18.01
C PRO A 21 2.81 8.52 19.50
N ARG A 22 3.64 7.92 20.35
CA ARG A 22 3.74 8.29 21.77
C ARG A 22 4.61 9.54 21.89
N GLY A 23 4.03 10.71 21.99
CA GLY A 23 4.74 11.99 22.08
C GLY A 23 4.51 12.89 20.88
N ALA A 24 5.43 13.82 20.62
CA ALA A 24 5.24 14.90 19.63
C ALA A 24 5.17 14.40 18.17
N GLY A 25 5.68 13.21 17.88
CA GLY A 25 5.78 12.70 16.51
C GLY A 25 6.81 13.46 15.66
N ASN A 26 6.92 13.04 14.39
CA ASN A 26 7.88 13.61 13.44
C ASN A 26 7.23 14.56 12.40
N GLY A 27 5.94 14.89 12.55
CA GLY A 27 5.20 15.77 11.64
C GLY A 27 4.82 15.12 10.31
N ARG A 28 4.90 13.80 10.17
CA ARG A 28 4.66 13.03 8.95
C ARG A 28 3.60 11.95 9.18
N ALA A 29 2.89 11.55 8.13
CA ALA A 29 1.88 10.51 8.22
C ALA A 29 2.07 9.44 7.14
N ILE A 30 1.65 8.21 7.46
CA ILE A 30 1.68 7.07 6.53
C ILE A 30 0.29 6.44 6.44
N LEU A 31 -0.27 6.41 5.23
CA LEU A 31 -1.44 5.61 4.91
C LEU A 31 -1.00 4.17 4.68
N VAL A 32 -1.57 3.22 5.41
CA VAL A 32 -1.26 1.79 5.28
C VAL A 32 -2.46 1.08 4.69
N VAL A 33 -2.32 0.52 3.48
CA VAL A 33 -3.42 -0.13 2.78
C VAL A 33 -3.32 -1.64 2.93
N HIS A 34 -4.46 -2.24 3.26
CA HIS A 34 -4.62 -3.64 3.66
C HIS A 34 -4.47 -4.65 2.51
N GLU A 35 -4.30 -5.91 2.87
CA GLU A 35 -4.31 -7.07 1.99
C GLU A 35 -5.72 -7.36 1.45
N ALA A 36 -5.88 -8.42 0.69
CA ALA A 36 -7.13 -8.68 -0.03
C ALA A 36 -8.35 -8.91 0.87
N ASP A 37 -8.15 -9.40 2.08
CA ASP A 37 -9.21 -9.70 3.05
C ASP A 37 -9.68 -8.49 3.89
N GLY A 38 -8.89 -7.42 3.97
CA GLY A 38 -9.22 -6.25 4.80
C GLY A 38 -8.14 -5.92 5.85
N ILE A 39 -8.49 -5.10 6.85
CA ILE A 39 -7.54 -4.68 7.88
C ILE A 39 -7.24 -5.85 8.83
N GLY A 40 -6.16 -6.57 8.53
CA GLY A 40 -5.67 -7.73 9.26
C GLY A 40 -4.56 -7.41 10.27
N GLY A 41 -4.00 -8.48 10.87
CA GLY A 41 -2.93 -8.40 11.87
C GLY A 41 -1.65 -7.78 11.32
N ASN A 42 -1.26 -8.09 10.08
CA ASN A 42 -0.08 -7.53 9.44
C ASN A 42 -0.16 -6.00 9.34
N VAL A 43 -1.25 -5.46 8.79
CA VAL A 43 -1.47 -4.01 8.66
C VAL A 43 -1.45 -3.30 10.02
N ARG A 44 -2.14 -3.86 11.03
CA ARG A 44 -2.11 -3.31 12.40
C ARG A 44 -0.71 -3.31 13.00
N ARG A 45 0.08 -4.37 12.75
CA ARG A 45 1.49 -4.45 13.16
C ARG A 45 2.32 -3.36 12.50
N ARG A 46 2.16 -3.15 11.19
CA ARG A 46 2.88 -2.09 10.44
C ARG A 46 2.50 -0.69 10.95
N CYS A 47 1.23 -0.41 11.20
CA CYS A 47 0.80 0.84 11.81
C CYS A 47 1.43 1.05 13.20
N ALA A 48 1.57 -0.01 14.01
CA ALA A 48 2.23 0.08 15.30
C ALA A 48 3.72 0.42 15.16
N MET A 49 4.45 -0.28 14.29
CA MET A 49 5.87 -0.03 14.00
C MET A 49 6.12 1.40 13.51
N LEU A 50 5.28 1.91 12.61
CA LEU A 50 5.38 3.29 12.12
C LEU A 50 5.10 4.32 13.22
N ALA A 51 4.13 4.07 14.09
CA ALA A 51 3.84 4.95 15.22
C ALA A 51 4.99 4.99 16.24
N GLU A 52 5.71 3.87 16.45
CA GLU A 52 6.93 3.82 17.27
C GLU A 52 8.07 4.65 16.67
N LEU A 53 8.12 4.78 15.35
CA LEU A 53 9.06 5.62 14.61
C LEU A 53 8.63 7.10 14.52
N GLY A 54 7.53 7.48 15.16
CA GLY A 54 7.08 8.86 15.24
C GLY A 54 6.08 9.29 14.15
N TYR A 55 5.66 8.39 13.26
CA TYR A 55 4.65 8.70 12.25
C TYR A 55 3.22 8.61 12.81
N VAL A 56 2.31 9.44 12.29
CA VAL A 56 0.89 9.11 12.35
C VAL A 56 0.61 8.04 11.29
N ALA A 57 0.07 6.89 11.68
CA ALA A 57 -0.19 5.77 10.77
C ALA A 57 -1.70 5.46 10.72
N ALA A 58 -2.28 5.44 9.52
CA ALA A 58 -3.69 5.11 9.32
C ALA A 58 -3.84 3.85 8.45
N ALA A 59 -4.51 2.84 8.98
CA ALA A 59 -4.97 1.69 8.20
C ALA A 59 -6.22 2.08 7.42
N ALA A 60 -6.16 2.04 6.08
CA ALA A 60 -7.28 2.36 5.21
C ALA A 60 -8.21 1.16 5.03
N ASP A 61 -9.52 1.39 5.08
CA ASP A 61 -10.56 0.43 4.71
C ASP A 61 -11.00 0.68 3.26
N LEU A 62 -10.67 -0.22 2.34
CA LEU A 62 -11.10 -0.10 0.94
C LEU A 62 -12.37 -0.92 0.63
N HIS A 63 -12.79 -1.82 1.51
CA HIS A 63 -14.00 -2.63 1.31
C HIS A 63 -15.29 -1.93 1.75
N GLY A 64 -15.17 -1.03 2.70
CA GLY A 64 -16.29 -0.33 3.35
C GLY A 64 -16.76 -1.02 4.62
N ASP A 65 -17.30 -0.22 5.52
CA ASP A 65 -17.86 -0.62 6.83
C ASP A 65 -16.88 -1.42 7.73
N GLY A 66 -15.56 -1.32 7.49
CA GLY A 66 -14.54 -2.05 8.22
C GLY A 66 -14.60 -3.56 8.01
N ARG A 67 -15.14 -4.01 6.89
CA ARG A 67 -15.36 -5.43 6.61
C ARG A 67 -14.05 -6.18 6.46
N VAL A 68 -14.00 -7.37 7.03
CA VAL A 68 -13.05 -8.43 6.70
C VAL A 68 -13.78 -9.44 5.83
N LEU A 69 -13.26 -9.67 4.62
CA LEU A 69 -13.92 -10.53 3.63
C LEU A 69 -13.65 -12.00 3.92
N GLY A 70 -14.63 -12.84 3.68
CA GLY A 70 -14.47 -14.29 3.63
C GLY A 70 -13.82 -14.76 2.33
N ASP A 71 -13.37 -16.01 2.31
CA ASP A 71 -12.63 -16.59 1.17
C ASP A 71 -13.39 -16.51 -0.15
N ASP A 72 -14.71 -16.64 -0.13
CA ASP A 72 -15.60 -16.56 -1.28
C ASP A 72 -15.86 -15.11 -1.76
N GLU A 73 -15.62 -14.11 -0.91
CA GLU A 73 -15.79 -12.69 -1.23
C GLU A 73 -14.53 -12.04 -1.80
N ILE A 74 -13.33 -12.54 -1.43
CA ILE A 74 -12.03 -11.97 -1.85
C ILE A 74 -11.89 -11.94 -3.37
N GLY A 75 -12.13 -13.07 -4.04
CA GLY A 75 -11.99 -13.18 -5.50
C GLY A 75 -12.84 -12.16 -6.26
N PRO A 76 -14.15 -12.09 -6.01
CA PRO A 76 -15.04 -11.08 -6.63
C PRO A 76 -14.63 -9.64 -6.32
N ALA A 77 -14.23 -9.32 -5.09
CA ALA A 77 -13.78 -7.97 -4.72
C ALA A 77 -12.51 -7.57 -5.48
N MET A 78 -11.52 -8.44 -5.56
CA MET A 78 -10.29 -8.19 -6.31
C MET A 78 -10.55 -8.03 -7.81
N ALA A 79 -11.40 -8.87 -8.39
CA ALA A 79 -11.79 -8.77 -9.80
C ALA A 79 -12.45 -7.42 -10.11
N ARG A 80 -13.35 -6.95 -9.23
CA ARG A 80 -14.02 -5.65 -9.36
C ARG A 80 -13.02 -4.49 -9.38
N PHE A 81 -12.10 -4.43 -8.40
CA PHE A 81 -11.13 -3.34 -8.31
C PHE A 81 -10.10 -3.36 -9.45
N ARG A 82 -9.72 -4.55 -9.95
CA ARG A 82 -8.84 -4.67 -11.12
C ARG A 82 -9.50 -4.28 -12.42
N ALA A 83 -10.79 -4.56 -12.58
CA ALA A 83 -11.57 -4.21 -13.77
C ALA A 83 -11.89 -2.70 -13.82
N ASP A 84 -11.94 -2.03 -12.68
CA ASP A 84 -12.24 -0.60 -12.58
C ASP A 84 -11.14 0.15 -11.76
N PRO A 85 -10.02 0.49 -12.42
CA PRO A 85 -8.97 1.29 -11.76
C PRO A 85 -9.46 2.66 -11.27
N ALA A 86 -10.46 3.25 -11.93
CA ALA A 86 -11.02 4.54 -11.50
C ALA A 86 -11.73 4.42 -10.15
N LEU A 87 -12.45 3.31 -9.91
CA LEU A 87 -13.03 3.01 -8.59
C LEU A 87 -11.94 2.87 -7.53
N LEU A 88 -10.86 2.10 -7.81
CA LEU A 88 -9.79 1.90 -6.86
C LEU A 88 -9.07 3.22 -6.53
N ARG A 89 -8.75 4.02 -7.55
CA ARG A 89 -8.16 5.37 -7.39
C ARG A 89 -9.01 6.25 -6.50
N ARG A 90 -10.30 6.37 -6.82
CA ARG A 90 -11.23 7.19 -6.04
C ARG A 90 -11.29 6.74 -4.57
N ARG A 91 -11.35 5.41 -4.32
CA ARG A 91 -11.43 4.84 -2.98
C ARG A 91 -10.17 5.11 -2.15
N VAL A 92 -8.98 4.90 -2.73
CA VAL A 92 -7.71 5.15 -2.01
C VAL A 92 -7.40 6.64 -1.89
N CYS A 93 -7.79 7.48 -2.84
CA CYS A 93 -7.70 8.94 -2.72
C CYS A 93 -8.57 9.46 -1.58
N ALA A 94 -9.80 8.95 -1.41
CA ALA A 94 -10.66 9.33 -0.28
C ALA A 94 -10.01 9.01 1.08
N ALA A 95 -9.31 7.87 1.20
CA ALA A 95 -8.54 7.54 2.40
C ALA A 95 -7.37 8.51 2.62
N PHE A 96 -6.64 8.85 1.56
CA PHE A 96 -5.54 9.81 1.62
C PHE A 96 -6.02 11.20 2.05
N ASP A 97 -7.08 11.72 1.43
CA ASP A 97 -7.65 13.04 1.75
C ASP A 97 -8.14 13.10 3.20
N ALA A 98 -8.75 12.00 3.68
CA ALA A 98 -9.16 11.88 5.07
C ALA A 98 -7.97 11.91 6.04
N LEU A 99 -6.84 11.28 5.69
CA LEU A 99 -5.63 11.30 6.51
C LEU A 99 -5.00 12.70 6.55
N VAL A 100 -4.92 13.38 5.43
CA VAL A 100 -4.49 14.79 5.34
C VAL A 100 -5.38 15.66 6.24
N SER A 101 -6.70 15.52 6.15
CA SER A 101 -7.66 16.24 6.97
C SER A 101 -7.52 15.95 8.47
N ALA A 102 -7.38 14.66 8.85
CA ALA A 102 -7.29 14.23 10.25
C ALA A 102 -5.99 14.64 10.94
N THR A 103 -4.92 14.85 10.15
CA THR A 103 -3.60 15.27 10.68
C THR A 103 -3.35 16.77 10.57
N GLY A 104 -3.97 17.43 9.59
CA GLY A 104 -3.65 18.80 9.21
C GLY A 104 -2.27 18.95 8.57
N PHE A 105 -1.62 17.86 8.18
CA PHE A 105 -0.32 17.90 7.53
C PHE A 105 -0.44 18.26 6.06
N ALA A 106 0.62 18.87 5.49
CA ALA A 106 0.66 19.07 4.05
C ALA A 106 0.61 17.71 3.31
N PRO A 107 -0.05 17.63 2.14
CA PRO A 107 -0.05 16.39 1.34
C PRO A 107 1.34 15.79 1.12
N THR A 108 2.36 16.63 0.93
CA THR A 108 3.76 16.24 0.77
C THR A 108 4.43 15.73 2.04
N ALA A 109 3.81 15.85 3.20
CA ALA A 109 4.22 15.22 4.45
C ALA A 109 3.54 13.86 4.70
N VAL A 110 2.82 13.34 3.70
CA VAL A 110 2.14 12.05 3.75
C VAL A 110 2.74 11.11 2.71
N ALA A 111 2.98 9.86 3.09
CA ALA A 111 3.28 8.76 2.17
C ALA A 111 2.23 7.64 2.32
N ALA A 112 2.19 6.72 1.37
CA ALA A 112 1.33 5.56 1.45
C ALA A 112 2.11 4.26 1.23
N ILE A 113 1.81 3.25 2.03
CA ILE A 113 2.36 1.90 1.84
C ILE A 113 1.22 0.90 1.74
N GLY A 114 1.41 -0.17 1.00
CA GLY A 114 0.36 -1.17 0.84
C GLY A 114 0.91 -2.59 0.63
N TYR A 115 0.13 -3.55 1.07
CA TYR A 115 0.47 -4.97 1.09
C TYR A 115 -0.48 -5.76 0.20
N CYS A 116 0.02 -6.62 -0.68
CA CYS A 116 -0.78 -7.41 -1.61
C CYS A 116 -1.72 -6.52 -2.44
N PHE A 117 -3.04 -6.62 -2.25
CA PHE A 117 -4.03 -5.71 -2.85
C PHE A 117 -3.74 -4.24 -2.52
N GLY A 118 -3.36 -3.94 -1.28
CA GLY A 118 -2.94 -2.59 -0.89
C GLY A 118 -1.73 -2.09 -1.66
N GLY A 119 -0.83 -2.98 -2.07
CA GLY A 119 0.30 -2.64 -2.93
C GLY A 119 -0.14 -2.14 -4.31
N LEU A 120 -1.13 -2.80 -4.93
CA LEU A 120 -1.78 -2.29 -6.13
C LEU A 120 -2.45 -0.94 -5.88
N ALA A 121 -3.20 -0.81 -4.76
CA ALA A 121 -3.95 0.40 -4.46
C ALA A 121 -3.05 1.64 -4.27
N VAL A 122 -1.88 1.51 -3.62
CA VAL A 122 -0.97 2.66 -3.48
C VAL A 122 -0.27 3.00 -4.80
N LEU A 123 -0.04 2.04 -5.70
CA LEU A 123 0.41 2.34 -7.06
C LEU A 123 -0.68 3.09 -7.85
N GLU A 124 -1.96 2.72 -7.68
CA GLU A 124 -3.07 3.46 -8.29
C GLU A 124 -3.22 4.87 -7.70
N LEU A 125 -2.91 5.07 -6.41
CA LEU A 125 -2.85 6.40 -5.79
C LEU A 125 -1.77 7.28 -6.44
N ALA A 126 -0.59 6.73 -6.73
CA ALA A 126 0.46 7.44 -7.46
C ALA A 126 0.04 7.75 -8.91
N ARG A 127 -0.57 6.78 -9.62
CA ARG A 127 -1.10 6.94 -10.98
C ARG A 127 -2.22 7.98 -11.07
N ALA A 128 -2.95 8.21 -9.97
CA ALA A 128 -3.93 9.29 -9.84
C ALA A 128 -3.30 10.70 -9.70
N ASN A 129 -1.98 10.81 -9.77
CA ASN A 129 -1.24 12.08 -9.60
C ASN A 129 -1.48 12.76 -8.24
N THR A 130 -1.75 11.97 -7.20
CA THR A 130 -1.94 12.48 -5.85
C THR A 130 -0.66 13.13 -5.35
N PRO A 131 -0.72 14.32 -4.69
CA PRO A 131 0.46 15.10 -4.32
C PRO A 131 1.13 14.63 -3.02
N LEU A 132 1.26 13.32 -2.80
CA LEU A 132 1.94 12.77 -1.65
C LEU A 132 3.45 12.64 -1.90
N ALA A 133 4.25 12.49 -0.81
CA ALA A 133 5.70 12.35 -0.91
C ALA A 133 6.11 11.07 -1.64
N ALA A 134 5.54 9.94 -1.24
CA ALA A 134 5.96 8.64 -1.75
C ALA A 134 4.87 7.56 -1.61
N VAL A 135 4.99 6.51 -2.44
CA VAL A 135 4.25 5.26 -2.28
C VAL A 135 5.21 4.07 -2.21
N ALA A 136 4.87 3.05 -1.40
CA ALA A 136 5.61 1.79 -1.39
C ALA A 136 4.66 0.59 -1.47
N SER A 137 4.84 -0.25 -2.50
CA SER A 137 4.10 -1.47 -2.75
C SER A 137 4.89 -2.68 -2.27
N PHE A 138 4.30 -3.52 -1.42
CA PHE A 138 4.88 -4.79 -0.97
C PHE A 138 4.08 -5.94 -1.57
N HIS A 139 4.75 -6.80 -2.34
CA HIS A 139 4.14 -7.95 -3.03
C HIS A 139 2.78 -7.63 -3.69
N GLY A 140 2.61 -6.39 -4.14
CA GLY A 140 1.42 -5.95 -4.86
C GLY A 140 1.50 -6.30 -6.34
N LEU A 141 0.33 -6.42 -6.98
CA LEU A 141 0.28 -6.48 -8.44
C LEU A 141 0.81 -5.15 -9.01
N LEU A 142 1.69 -5.23 -9.98
CA LEU A 142 2.39 -4.07 -10.53
C LEU A 142 1.68 -3.45 -11.72
N THR A 143 0.86 -4.25 -12.44
CA THR A 143 0.19 -3.83 -13.67
C THR A 143 -1.23 -3.30 -13.42
N THR A 144 -1.71 -2.47 -14.33
CA THR A 144 -3.04 -1.84 -14.30
C THR A 144 -3.66 -1.82 -15.70
N ALA A 145 -5.00 -1.76 -15.76
CA ALA A 145 -5.72 -1.50 -17.02
C ALA A 145 -5.70 -0.02 -17.45
N ALA A 146 -5.20 0.89 -16.58
CA ALA A 146 -5.13 2.33 -16.84
C ALA A 146 -3.76 2.89 -16.45
N PRO A 147 -2.70 2.64 -17.26
CA PRO A 147 -1.34 3.11 -16.97
C PRO A 147 -1.26 4.63 -16.83
N ALA A 148 -0.23 5.10 -16.15
CA ALA A 148 0.04 6.52 -16.02
C ALA A 148 0.38 7.15 -17.38
N THR A 149 -0.06 8.39 -17.58
CA THR A 149 0.40 9.21 -18.70
C THR A 149 1.77 9.83 -18.39
N PRO A 150 2.53 10.28 -19.41
CA PRO A 150 3.81 10.95 -19.18
C PRO A 150 3.70 12.09 -18.18
N ALA A 151 4.68 12.17 -17.27
CA ALA A 151 4.79 13.17 -16.20
C ALA A 151 3.59 13.20 -15.21
N ALA A 152 2.76 12.14 -15.16
CA ALA A 152 1.58 12.10 -14.28
C ALA A 152 1.89 11.58 -12.87
N ILE A 153 3.05 11.01 -12.61
CA ILE A 153 3.41 10.51 -11.28
C ILE A 153 4.37 11.50 -10.61
N ARG A 154 3.89 12.17 -9.56
CA ARG A 154 4.70 13.11 -8.76
C ARG A 154 5.33 12.45 -7.54
N ALA A 155 4.65 11.46 -6.98
CA ALA A 155 5.15 10.74 -5.82
C ALA A 155 6.37 9.91 -6.21
N ARG A 156 7.34 9.77 -5.30
CA ARG A 156 8.38 8.75 -5.43
C ARG A 156 7.76 7.36 -5.26
N VAL A 157 8.22 6.37 -6.02
CA VAL A 157 7.63 5.03 -6.06
C VAL A 157 8.65 3.98 -5.63
N LEU A 158 8.29 3.15 -4.65
CA LEU A 158 9.03 1.93 -4.30
C LEU A 158 8.15 0.71 -4.57
N ALA A 159 8.67 -0.29 -5.27
CA ALA A 159 8.05 -1.60 -5.39
C ALA A 159 8.98 -2.68 -4.83
N CYS A 160 8.47 -3.49 -3.91
CA CYS A 160 9.15 -4.63 -3.29
C CYS A 160 8.41 -5.91 -3.70
N THR A 161 9.04 -6.78 -4.50
CA THR A 161 8.40 -7.99 -5.04
C THR A 161 9.26 -9.24 -4.81
N GLY A 162 8.62 -10.41 -4.73
CA GLY A 162 9.30 -11.69 -4.68
C GLY A 162 9.64 -12.21 -6.09
N ALA A 163 10.85 -12.74 -6.29
CA ALA A 163 11.23 -13.33 -7.59
C ALA A 163 10.50 -14.65 -7.89
N LEU A 164 9.95 -15.30 -6.86
CA LEU A 164 9.17 -16.53 -6.97
C LEU A 164 7.66 -16.28 -6.85
N ASP A 165 7.23 -15.02 -6.81
CA ASP A 165 5.82 -14.65 -6.71
C ASP A 165 5.08 -14.99 -8.03
N PRO A 166 4.19 -16.00 -8.06
CA PRO A 166 3.49 -16.39 -9.28
C PRO A 166 2.40 -15.39 -9.69
N LEU A 167 2.03 -14.46 -8.81
CA LEU A 167 1.06 -13.40 -9.09
C LEU A 167 1.72 -12.16 -9.73
N VAL A 168 3.05 -12.08 -9.70
CA VAL A 168 3.85 -10.99 -10.31
C VAL A 168 4.94 -11.61 -11.19
N PRO A 169 4.58 -12.16 -12.36
CA PRO A 169 5.53 -12.80 -13.26
C PRO A 169 6.53 -11.77 -13.82
N PRO A 170 7.69 -12.20 -14.34
CA PRO A 170 8.71 -11.31 -14.91
C PRO A 170 8.18 -10.33 -15.96
N ALA A 171 7.15 -10.72 -16.72
CA ALA A 171 6.52 -9.84 -17.70
C ALA A 171 5.84 -8.62 -17.05
N ASP A 172 5.21 -8.79 -15.88
CA ASP A 172 4.57 -7.69 -15.14
C ASP A 172 5.61 -6.74 -14.55
N ILE A 173 6.76 -7.28 -14.11
CA ILE A 173 7.90 -6.47 -13.66
C ILE A 173 8.42 -5.61 -14.80
N ALA A 174 8.61 -6.19 -15.99
CA ALA A 174 9.07 -5.47 -17.17
C ALA A 174 8.05 -4.40 -17.62
N ALA A 175 6.76 -4.71 -17.58
CA ALA A 175 5.70 -3.76 -17.90
C ALA A 175 5.66 -2.59 -16.92
N PHE A 176 5.81 -2.85 -15.62
CA PHE A 176 5.91 -1.81 -14.60
C PHE A 176 7.11 -0.89 -14.84
N GLN A 177 8.29 -1.46 -15.11
CA GLN A 177 9.48 -0.67 -15.40
C GLN A 177 9.28 0.23 -16.63
N ALA A 178 8.69 -0.32 -17.69
CA ALA A 178 8.39 0.44 -18.91
C ALA A 178 7.39 1.59 -18.65
N GLU A 179 6.35 1.33 -17.83
CA GLU A 179 5.39 2.36 -17.41
C GLU A 179 6.06 3.47 -16.61
N MET A 180 6.85 3.13 -15.59
CA MET A 180 7.52 4.13 -14.74
C MET A 180 8.51 4.98 -15.53
N MET A 181 9.22 4.40 -16.48
CA MET A 181 10.10 5.13 -17.40
C MET A 181 9.30 6.07 -18.33
N ALA A 182 8.20 5.60 -18.89
CA ALA A 182 7.35 6.41 -19.77
C ALA A 182 6.64 7.54 -19.01
N ALA A 183 6.32 7.32 -17.73
CA ALA A 183 5.74 8.31 -16.83
C ALA A 183 6.78 9.30 -16.27
N GLU A 184 8.08 9.14 -16.56
CA GLU A 184 9.18 9.95 -16.02
C GLU A 184 9.17 9.99 -14.47
N ALA A 185 8.72 8.88 -13.83
CA ALA A 185 8.61 8.79 -12.39
C ALA A 185 9.99 8.61 -11.73
N ASP A 186 10.15 9.08 -10.49
CA ASP A 186 11.25 8.66 -9.60
C ASP A 186 10.85 7.33 -8.92
N TRP A 187 11.49 6.22 -9.31
CA TRP A 187 11.08 4.90 -8.86
C TRP A 187 12.24 3.98 -8.51
N HIS A 188 11.98 3.10 -7.54
CA HIS A 188 12.86 2.01 -7.14
C HIS A 188 12.11 0.69 -7.21
N LEU A 189 12.81 -0.38 -7.59
CA LEU A 189 12.31 -1.75 -7.59
C LEU A 189 13.28 -2.66 -6.86
N ALA A 190 12.83 -3.31 -5.79
CA ALA A 190 13.58 -4.31 -5.05
C ALA A 190 12.97 -5.70 -5.27
N VAL A 191 13.78 -6.63 -5.81
CA VAL A 191 13.36 -8.01 -6.08
C VAL A 191 14.05 -8.95 -5.10
N TYR A 192 13.26 -9.69 -4.30
CA TYR A 192 13.75 -10.64 -3.30
C TYR A 192 13.77 -12.04 -3.89
N GLY A 193 14.96 -12.55 -4.18
CA GLY A 193 15.21 -13.70 -5.06
C GLY A 193 14.60 -15.04 -4.60
N ARG A 194 14.20 -15.20 -3.34
CA ARG A 194 13.59 -16.42 -2.79
C ARG A 194 12.18 -16.23 -2.27
N ALA A 195 11.66 -15.00 -2.28
CA ALA A 195 10.36 -14.69 -1.74
C ALA A 195 9.23 -15.06 -2.69
N LEU A 196 8.17 -15.61 -2.13
CA LEU A 196 6.86 -15.83 -2.73
C LEU A 196 5.95 -14.60 -2.51
N HIS A 197 4.68 -14.70 -2.91
CA HIS A 197 3.68 -13.68 -2.58
C HIS A 197 3.49 -13.55 -1.06
N SER A 198 3.07 -12.38 -0.59
CA SER A 198 2.80 -12.09 0.84
C SER A 198 3.97 -12.34 1.80
N PHE A 199 5.22 -12.25 1.33
CA PHE A 199 6.42 -12.55 2.12
C PHE A 199 6.59 -11.71 3.40
N THR A 200 5.80 -10.67 3.60
CA THR A 200 5.83 -9.82 4.80
C THR A 200 4.78 -10.20 5.85
N ASN A 201 3.91 -11.17 5.57
CA ASN A 201 2.79 -11.55 6.44
C ASN A 201 2.97 -12.96 7.01
N GLU A 202 3.24 -13.07 8.31
CA GLU A 202 3.44 -14.34 9.01
C GLU A 202 2.19 -15.24 9.00
N ALA A 203 0.99 -14.66 8.89
CA ALA A 203 -0.25 -15.42 8.96
C ALA A 203 -0.52 -16.27 7.70
N VAL A 204 0.14 -15.97 6.58
CA VAL A 204 -0.13 -16.69 5.31
C VAL A 204 0.34 -18.14 5.34
N ASP A 205 1.33 -18.49 6.17
CA ASP A 205 1.80 -19.86 6.29
C ASP A 205 0.70 -20.80 6.80
N GLY A 206 -0.27 -20.27 7.54
CA GLY A 206 -1.45 -21.03 8.02
C GLY A 206 -2.53 -21.24 6.96
N LEU A 207 -2.49 -20.56 5.81
CA LEU A 207 -3.51 -20.66 4.76
C LEU A 207 -3.32 -21.87 3.84
N GLY A 208 -2.12 -22.46 3.79
CA GLY A 208 -1.82 -23.60 2.93
C GLY A 208 -1.83 -23.30 1.43
N ASP A 209 -1.78 -22.04 1.02
CA ASP A 209 -1.69 -21.62 -0.38
C ASP A 209 -0.23 -21.67 -0.85
N PRO A 210 0.12 -22.54 -1.83
CA PRO A 210 1.51 -22.68 -2.27
C PRO A 210 2.08 -21.46 -2.99
N ARG A 211 1.25 -20.49 -3.32
CA ARG A 211 1.67 -19.22 -3.97
C ARG A 211 2.24 -18.23 -2.96
N MET A 212 1.98 -18.42 -1.67
CA MET A 212 2.30 -17.48 -0.59
C MET A 212 3.16 -18.17 0.47
N ALA A 213 4.13 -17.44 0.99
CA ALA A 213 4.86 -17.85 2.19
C ALA A 213 5.52 -16.65 2.86
N TYR A 214 5.58 -16.65 4.18
CA TYR A 214 6.36 -15.68 4.93
C TYR A 214 7.86 -15.92 4.74
N ASP A 215 8.61 -14.87 4.47
CA ASP A 215 10.08 -14.89 4.45
C ASP A 215 10.63 -13.80 5.38
N ALA A 216 11.08 -14.19 6.56
CA ALA A 216 11.59 -13.30 7.59
C ALA A 216 12.81 -12.47 7.13
N ARG A 217 13.59 -12.94 6.15
CA ARG A 217 14.73 -12.18 5.62
C ARG A 217 14.26 -11.11 4.65
N ALA A 218 13.36 -11.49 3.73
CA ALA A 218 12.77 -10.55 2.77
C ALA A 218 11.93 -9.50 3.50
N ASP A 219 11.17 -9.89 4.54
CA ASP A 219 10.40 -8.96 5.37
C ASP A 219 11.30 -7.91 6.02
N ARG A 220 12.35 -8.31 6.74
CA ARG A 220 13.30 -7.38 7.35
C ARG A 220 14.03 -6.50 6.34
N ALA A 221 14.47 -7.10 5.22
CA ALA A 221 15.20 -6.36 4.19
C ALA A 221 14.31 -5.32 3.51
N SER A 222 13.07 -5.69 3.16
CA SER A 222 12.11 -4.77 2.54
C SER A 222 11.68 -3.64 3.49
N TRP A 223 11.56 -3.93 4.78
CA TRP A 223 11.30 -2.91 5.79
C TRP A 223 12.46 -1.91 5.91
N ALA A 224 13.70 -2.39 5.94
CA ALA A 224 14.89 -1.52 5.95
C ALA A 224 14.97 -0.66 4.68
N THR A 225 14.67 -1.23 3.51
CA THR A 225 14.57 -0.50 2.24
C THR A 225 13.50 0.59 2.31
N LEU A 226 12.32 0.29 2.88
CA LEU A 226 11.25 1.27 3.07
C LEU A 226 11.71 2.45 3.92
N LEU A 227 12.38 2.19 5.07
CA LEU A 227 12.77 3.26 5.98
C LEU A 227 13.76 4.22 5.34
N GLY A 228 14.78 3.72 4.64
CA GLY A 228 15.70 4.57 3.87
C GLY A 228 15.01 5.36 2.76
N PHE A 229 14.09 4.70 2.05
CA PHE A 229 13.31 5.35 0.99
C PHE A 229 12.38 6.47 1.54
N LEU A 230 11.75 6.27 2.70
CA LEU A 230 10.93 7.30 3.35
C LEU A 230 11.78 8.48 3.84
N ASP A 231 12.96 8.22 4.44
CA ASP A 231 13.87 9.27 4.88
C ASP A 231 14.26 10.18 3.71
N ASP A 232 14.65 9.60 2.57
CA ASP A 232 14.98 10.33 1.35
C ASP A 232 13.77 11.06 0.74
N SER A 233 12.56 10.50 0.89
CA SER A 233 11.34 11.06 0.28
C SER A 233 10.78 12.24 1.07
N PHE A 234 11.09 12.32 2.34
CA PHE A 234 10.67 13.39 3.24
C PHE A 234 11.77 14.45 3.51
N ALA A 235 12.95 14.29 2.91
CA ALA A 235 14.02 15.28 2.98
C ALA A 235 13.69 16.50 2.13
#